data_0d92f8a199e96d5fd44b79ddeedd2c84
#
_entry.id   0d92f8a199e96d5fd44b79ddeedd2c84
#
_cell.length_a   1.000
_cell.length_b   1.000
_cell.length_c   1.000
_cell.angle_alpha   90.00
_cell.angle_beta   90.00
_cell.angle_gamma   90.00
#
_symmetry.space_group_name_H-M   'P 1'
#
loop_
_entity.id
_entity.type
_entity.pdbx_description
1 polymer ?
#
loop_
_entity_poly.entity_id
_entity_poly.type
_entity_poly.pdbx_seq_one_letter_code
_entity_poly.pdbx_strand_id
1 'polypeptide(L)'
;CIEKEFGQRPVIFYTNGFQTWMWDDLNYAPREVFGFYTKDELQTLIQRRIFKKPLASQTINDAITDRYYQHEAIRKIAEALENNHREALLVMATGVGKTRVAASLIDFLSKANWAKRILFLADRNALIHQAKTNLNDYLPNLPAVDLTREKEDESSRIVFSTYHDP
;
A
#
# COMPACT_ATOMS: atom_id res chain seq x y z
N CYS A 1 2.32 -20.90 -25.59
CA CYS A 1 2.55 -20.08 -24.40
C CYS A 1 1.20 -19.59 -23.88
N ILE A 2 0.92 -19.75 -22.61
CA ILE A 2 -0.36 -19.39 -21.96
C ILE A 2 -0.78 -17.94 -22.29
N GLU A 3 0.17 -17.01 -22.28
CA GLU A 3 -0.09 -15.61 -22.61
C GLU A 3 -0.62 -15.44 -24.04
N LYS A 4 -0.13 -16.21 -25.02
CA LYS A 4 -0.61 -16.16 -26.41
C LYS A 4 -2.02 -16.74 -26.57
N GLU A 5 -2.37 -17.72 -25.75
CA GLU A 5 -3.66 -18.42 -25.82
C GLU A 5 -4.76 -17.65 -25.08
N PHE A 6 -4.45 -17.08 -23.93
CA PHE A 6 -5.44 -16.41 -23.05
C PHE A 6 -5.32 -14.90 -23.01
N GLY A 7 -4.38 -14.30 -23.76
CA GLY A 7 -4.16 -12.85 -23.80
C GLY A 7 -3.67 -12.25 -22.47
N GLN A 8 -3.23 -13.10 -21.54
CA GLN A 8 -2.87 -12.70 -20.18
C GLN A 8 -1.74 -13.54 -19.63
N ARG A 9 -0.77 -12.88 -18.98
CA ARG A 9 0.30 -13.56 -18.24
C ARG A 9 -0.25 -14.20 -16.96
N PRO A 10 0.04 -15.48 -16.70
CA PRO A 10 -0.42 -16.15 -15.50
C PRO A 10 0.25 -15.63 -14.24
N VAL A 11 -0.38 -15.86 -13.09
CA VAL A 11 0.25 -15.83 -11.79
C VAL A 11 0.70 -17.25 -11.48
N ILE A 12 1.95 -17.42 -11.12
CA ILE A 12 2.56 -18.73 -10.91
C ILE A 12 2.62 -19.00 -9.41
N PHE A 13 2.12 -20.16 -8.98
CA PHE A 13 2.33 -20.68 -7.64
C PHE A 13 3.18 -21.94 -7.73
N TYR A 14 4.12 -22.07 -6.82
CA TYR A 14 4.90 -23.30 -6.65
C TYR A 14 5.11 -23.57 -5.16
N THR A 15 5.21 -24.86 -4.82
CA THR A 15 5.32 -25.31 -3.42
C THR A 15 6.19 -26.55 -3.33
N ASN A 16 6.84 -26.70 -2.17
CA ASN A 16 7.56 -27.91 -1.78
C ASN A 16 6.79 -28.73 -0.73
N GLY A 17 5.52 -28.36 -0.45
CA GLY A 17 4.67 -28.99 0.56
C GLY A 17 4.73 -28.33 1.93
N PHE A 18 5.77 -27.56 2.23
CA PHE A 18 5.94 -26.82 3.49
C PHE A 18 5.79 -25.31 3.29
N GLN A 19 6.29 -24.81 2.18
CA GLN A 19 6.26 -23.41 1.80
C GLN A 19 5.55 -23.26 0.45
N THR A 20 4.78 -22.21 0.31
CA THR A 20 4.13 -21.84 -0.95
C THR A 20 4.67 -20.49 -1.41
N TRP A 21 5.04 -20.43 -2.66
CA TRP A 21 5.57 -19.22 -3.28
C TRP A 21 4.66 -18.76 -4.39
N MET A 22 4.52 -17.46 -4.52
CA MET A 22 3.80 -16.82 -5.61
C MET A 22 4.76 -15.97 -6.44
N TRP A 23 4.63 -16.08 -7.75
CA TRP A 23 5.39 -15.27 -8.70
C TRP A 23 4.44 -14.56 -9.68
N ASP A 24 4.41 -13.24 -9.57
CA ASP A 24 3.81 -12.32 -10.54
C ASP A 24 4.96 -11.62 -11.27
N ASP A 25 5.45 -12.22 -12.36
CA ASP A 25 6.65 -11.80 -13.06
C ASP A 25 6.54 -10.44 -13.77
N LEU A 26 5.35 -9.85 -13.82
CA LEU A 26 5.14 -8.48 -14.33
C LEU A 26 5.44 -7.40 -13.29
N ASN A 27 5.23 -7.72 -12.01
CA ASN A 27 5.27 -6.69 -10.98
C ASN A 27 6.26 -6.96 -9.86
N TYR A 28 6.55 -8.22 -9.55
CA TYR A 28 7.34 -8.56 -8.37
C TYR A 28 8.15 -9.86 -8.54
N ALA A 29 9.29 -9.92 -7.89
CA ALA A 29 10.04 -11.17 -7.69
C ALA A 29 9.19 -12.20 -6.93
N PRO A 30 9.54 -13.50 -7.05
CA PRO A 30 8.88 -14.55 -6.28
C PRO A 30 8.90 -14.25 -4.78
N ARG A 31 7.77 -14.52 -4.11
CA ARG A 31 7.63 -14.33 -2.67
C ARG A 31 6.90 -15.49 -2.01
N GLU A 32 7.25 -15.76 -0.77
CA GLU A 32 6.51 -16.70 0.06
C GLU A 32 5.12 -16.13 0.40
N VAL A 33 4.12 -17.01 0.37
CA VAL A 33 2.72 -16.71 0.71
C VAL A 33 2.16 -17.83 1.58
N PHE A 34 1.16 -17.52 2.40
CA PHE A 34 0.57 -18.51 3.32
C PHE A 34 -0.31 -19.56 2.64
N GLY A 35 -0.65 -19.38 1.36
CA GLY A 35 -1.48 -20.32 0.62
C GLY A 35 -1.78 -19.83 -0.79
N PHE A 36 -2.60 -20.61 -1.50
CA PHE A 36 -3.08 -20.24 -2.83
C PHE A 36 -4.13 -19.15 -2.71
N TYR A 37 -4.09 -18.21 -3.64
CA TYR A 37 -5.07 -17.14 -3.73
C TYR A 37 -6.41 -17.66 -4.24
N THR A 38 -7.48 -17.10 -3.72
CA THR A 38 -8.84 -17.30 -4.24
C THR A 38 -8.99 -16.69 -5.64
N LYS A 39 -10.05 -17.06 -6.35
CA LYS A 39 -10.38 -16.48 -7.65
C LYS A 39 -10.48 -14.95 -7.59
N ASP A 40 -11.12 -14.42 -6.56
CA ASP A 40 -11.35 -12.98 -6.41
C ASP A 40 -10.07 -12.22 -6.11
N GLU A 41 -9.17 -12.81 -5.32
CA GLU A 41 -7.84 -12.25 -5.07
C GLU A 41 -6.99 -12.22 -6.35
N LEU A 42 -7.03 -13.29 -7.14
CA LEU A 42 -6.36 -13.35 -8.43
C LEU A 42 -6.93 -12.34 -9.42
N GLN A 43 -8.25 -12.20 -9.51
CA GLN A 43 -8.88 -11.19 -10.35
C GLN A 43 -8.49 -9.78 -9.93
N THR A 44 -8.44 -9.51 -8.62
CA THR A 44 -7.98 -8.23 -8.09
C THR A 44 -6.52 -7.94 -8.45
N LEU A 45 -5.66 -8.95 -8.37
CA LEU A 45 -4.25 -8.83 -8.73
C LEU A 45 -4.09 -8.52 -10.23
N ILE A 46 -4.84 -9.20 -11.07
CA ILE A 46 -4.85 -8.99 -12.52
C ILE A 46 -5.38 -7.60 -12.88
N GLN A 47 -6.48 -7.17 -12.26
CA GLN A 47 -7.01 -5.83 -12.47
C GLN A 47 -5.99 -4.75 -12.07
N ARG A 48 -5.24 -4.95 -10.98
CA ARG A 48 -4.17 -4.04 -10.60
C ARG A 48 -3.10 -3.88 -11.67
N ARG A 49 -2.77 -4.94 -12.42
CA ARG A 49 -1.81 -4.86 -13.53
C ARG A 49 -2.26 -3.87 -14.62
N ILE A 50 -3.57 -3.82 -14.88
CA ILE A 50 -4.17 -3.00 -15.94
C ILE A 50 -4.38 -1.56 -15.50
N PHE A 51 -4.77 -1.34 -14.24
CA PHE A 51 -5.21 -0.02 -13.74
C PHE A 51 -4.13 0.78 -13.02
N LYS A 52 -2.97 0.21 -12.78
CA LYS A 52 -1.83 0.96 -12.23
C LYS A 52 -1.41 2.08 -13.17
N LYS A 53 -1.35 3.29 -12.65
CA LYS A 53 -0.81 4.45 -13.37
C LYS A 53 0.66 4.63 -13.02
N PRO A 54 1.52 5.10 -13.96
CA PRO A 54 2.90 5.43 -13.63
C PRO A 54 2.96 6.46 -12.50
N LEU A 55 3.76 6.20 -11.48
CA LEU A 55 3.91 7.11 -10.34
C LEU A 55 4.65 8.37 -10.72
N ALA A 56 5.59 8.28 -11.66
CA ALA A 56 6.32 9.45 -12.18
C ALA A 56 5.39 10.52 -12.77
N SER A 57 4.23 10.13 -13.32
CA SER A 57 3.26 11.07 -13.91
C SER A 57 2.23 11.61 -12.91
N GLN A 58 2.22 11.12 -11.67
CA GLN A 58 1.26 11.56 -10.67
C GLN A 58 1.71 12.85 -9.99
N THR A 59 0.74 13.71 -9.68
CA THR A 59 0.98 14.93 -8.91
C THR A 59 0.81 14.65 -7.41
N ILE A 60 1.72 15.21 -6.61
CA ILE A 60 1.60 15.21 -5.15
C ILE A 60 0.60 16.31 -4.78
N ASN A 61 -0.21 16.05 -3.77
CA ASN A 61 -1.21 17.02 -3.31
C ASN A 61 -0.57 18.05 -2.37
N ASP A 62 -0.36 19.27 -2.87
CA ASP A 62 0.25 20.38 -2.12
C ASP A 62 -0.59 20.82 -0.91
N ALA A 63 -1.89 20.55 -0.89
CA ALA A 63 -2.74 20.82 0.26
C ALA A 63 -2.40 19.93 1.47
N ILE A 64 -1.84 18.73 1.22
CA ILE A 64 -1.39 17.83 2.27
C ILE A 64 0.08 18.09 2.62
N THR A 65 0.95 18.19 1.62
CA THR A 65 2.40 18.42 1.79
C THR A 65 2.88 19.52 0.86
N ASP A 66 3.44 20.58 1.43
CA ASP A 66 3.87 21.80 0.73
C ASP A 66 5.39 22.00 0.74
N ARG A 67 6.15 21.18 1.50
CA ARG A 67 7.58 21.34 1.67
C ARG A 67 8.37 20.47 0.70
N TYR A 68 9.41 21.02 0.08
CA TYR A 68 10.22 20.36 -0.94
C TYR A 68 10.76 18.98 -0.50
N TYR A 69 11.25 18.86 0.74
CA TYR A 69 11.80 17.62 1.26
C TYR A 69 10.73 16.52 1.47
N GLN A 70 9.47 16.90 1.72
CA GLN A 70 8.34 15.96 1.80
C GLN A 70 8.02 15.41 0.42
N HIS A 71 8.00 16.27 -0.60
CA HIS A 71 7.83 15.87 -2.00
C HIS A 71 8.97 14.97 -2.47
N GLU A 72 10.21 15.32 -2.13
CA GLU A 72 11.38 14.50 -2.46
C GLU A 72 11.28 13.10 -1.84
N ALA A 73 10.89 13.01 -0.57
CA ALA A 73 10.67 11.74 0.11
C ALA A 73 9.62 10.87 -0.60
N ILE A 74 8.46 11.46 -0.96
CA ILE A 74 7.39 10.75 -1.67
C ILE A 74 7.88 10.28 -3.04
N ARG A 75 8.60 11.12 -3.79
CA ARG A 75 9.13 10.75 -5.10
C ARG A 75 10.18 9.65 -5.03
N LYS A 76 11.06 9.67 -4.01
CA LYS A 76 12.04 8.59 -3.80
C LYS A 76 11.37 7.25 -3.46
N ILE A 77 10.30 7.27 -2.67
CA ILE A 77 9.51 6.07 -2.41
C ILE A 77 8.82 5.61 -3.71
N ALA A 78 8.24 6.52 -4.48
CA ALA A 78 7.60 6.20 -5.75
C ALA A 78 8.59 5.56 -6.74
N GLU A 79 9.79 6.13 -6.88
CA GLU A 79 10.87 5.60 -7.71
C GLU A 79 11.28 4.18 -7.28
N ALA A 80 11.43 3.95 -5.97
CA ALA A 80 11.74 2.63 -5.44
C ALA A 80 10.64 1.61 -5.78
N LEU A 81 9.37 1.98 -5.61
CA LEU A 81 8.24 1.11 -5.93
C LEU A 81 8.14 0.81 -7.43
N GLU A 82 8.39 1.79 -8.33
CA GLU A 82 8.42 1.56 -9.78
C GLU A 82 9.58 0.64 -10.20
N ASN A 83 10.70 0.69 -9.48
CA ASN A 83 11.83 -0.23 -9.66
C ASN A 83 11.61 -1.60 -8.98
N ASN A 84 10.37 -1.92 -8.60
CA ASN A 84 9.97 -3.18 -7.97
C ASN A 84 10.59 -3.43 -6.57
N HIS A 85 11.11 -2.40 -5.91
CA HIS A 85 11.43 -2.51 -4.49
C HIS A 85 10.14 -2.61 -3.68
N ARG A 86 10.14 -3.50 -2.69
CA ARG A 86 8.96 -3.75 -1.84
C ARG A 86 9.02 -3.02 -0.51
N GLU A 87 10.17 -2.49 -0.20
CA GLU A 87 10.48 -1.83 1.06
C GLU A 87 11.13 -0.48 0.79
N ALA A 88 10.81 0.49 1.62
CA ALA A 88 11.47 1.78 1.65
C ALA A 88 11.59 2.24 3.10
N LEU A 89 12.75 2.73 3.50
CA LEU A 89 12.98 3.33 4.81
C LEU A 89 13.04 4.84 4.68
N LEU A 90 12.15 5.53 5.40
CA LEU A 90 12.14 6.98 5.48
C LEU A 90 12.54 7.42 6.89
N VAL A 91 13.70 8.07 7.01
CA VAL A 91 14.20 8.63 8.27
C VAL A 91 13.91 10.12 8.32
N MET A 92 13.08 10.54 9.27
CA MET A 92 12.67 11.93 9.42
C MET A 92 12.75 12.35 10.90
N ALA A 93 13.23 13.54 11.17
CA ALA A 93 13.26 14.12 12.52
C ALA A 93 11.85 14.30 13.10
N THR A 94 11.75 14.54 14.40
CA THR A 94 10.48 14.91 15.04
C THR A 94 10.01 16.29 14.58
N GLY A 95 8.70 16.47 14.43
CA GLY A 95 8.11 17.77 14.07
C GLY A 95 8.15 18.14 12.58
N VAL A 96 8.85 17.38 11.72
CA VAL A 96 8.94 17.69 10.28
C VAL A 96 7.75 17.20 9.43
N GLY A 97 6.72 16.64 10.07
CA GLY A 97 5.47 16.25 9.41
C GLY A 97 5.45 14.83 8.88
N LYS A 98 6.01 13.85 9.60
CA LYS A 98 5.95 12.42 9.23
C LYS A 98 4.54 11.94 8.86
N THR A 99 3.55 12.30 9.67
CA THR A 99 2.14 11.92 9.43
C THR A 99 1.59 12.57 8.16
N ARG A 100 1.98 13.81 7.85
CA ARG A 100 1.62 14.48 6.59
C ARG A 100 2.20 13.76 5.37
N VAL A 101 3.48 13.36 5.45
CA VAL A 101 4.12 12.58 4.39
C VAL A 101 3.42 11.23 4.21
N ALA A 102 3.07 10.55 5.31
CA ALA A 102 2.30 9.30 5.23
C ALA A 102 0.92 9.52 4.58
N ALA A 103 0.18 10.57 4.97
CA ALA A 103 -1.11 10.91 4.38
C ALA A 103 -0.98 11.23 2.88
N SER A 104 0.01 12.02 2.50
CA SER A 104 0.26 12.37 1.10
C SER A 104 0.68 11.16 0.27
N LEU A 105 1.48 10.25 0.82
CA LEU A 105 1.84 9.00 0.17
C LEU A 105 0.63 8.08 -0.03
N ILE A 106 -0.26 7.99 0.96
CA ILE A 106 -1.52 7.25 0.87
C ILE A 106 -2.40 7.80 -0.26
N ASP A 107 -2.60 9.12 -0.31
CA ASP A 107 -3.35 9.80 -1.37
C ASP A 107 -2.74 9.51 -2.76
N PHE A 108 -1.44 9.70 -2.87
CA PHE A 108 -0.66 9.52 -4.08
C PHE A 108 -0.77 8.08 -4.64
N LEU A 109 -0.55 7.07 -3.81
CA LEU A 109 -0.63 5.67 -4.20
C LEU A 109 -2.06 5.21 -4.49
N SER A 110 -3.05 5.75 -3.76
CA SER A 110 -4.46 5.43 -3.98
C SER A 110 -4.96 6.00 -5.31
N LYS A 111 -4.61 7.24 -5.64
CA LYS A 111 -4.96 7.89 -6.93
C LYS A 111 -4.30 7.22 -8.13
N ALA A 112 -3.12 6.65 -7.93
CA ALA A 112 -2.40 5.88 -8.94
C ALA A 112 -2.87 4.43 -9.06
N ASN A 113 -3.83 3.97 -8.26
CA ASN A 113 -4.29 2.59 -8.15
C ASN A 113 -3.20 1.58 -7.75
N TRP A 114 -2.16 2.04 -7.05
CA TRP A 114 -1.13 1.17 -6.48
C TRP A 114 -1.56 0.54 -5.16
N ALA A 115 -2.34 1.26 -4.36
CA ALA A 115 -2.88 0.78 -3.09
C ALA A 115 -4.40 0.98 -3.04
N LYS A 116 -5.13 -0.10 -2.73
CA LYS A 116 -6.59 -0.06 -2.50
C LYS A 116 -6.91 -0.07 -1.01
N ARG A 117 -6.14 -0.81 -0.25
CA ARG A 117 -6.28 -0.96 1.21
C ARG A 117 -4.91 -0.84 1.84
N ILE A 118 -4.80 -0.06 2.90
CA ILE A 118 -3.54 0.34 3.51
C ILE A 118 -3.62 0.01 4.99
N LEU A 119 -2.62 -0.71 5.49
CA LEU A 119 -2.44 -0.96 6.91
C LEU A 119 -1.45 0.04 7.49
N PHE A 120 -1.88 0.78 8.49
CA PHE A 120 -1.05 1.70 9.27
C PHE A 120 -0.77 1.09 10.65
N LEU A 121 0.49 0.83 10.93
CA LEU A 121 0.92 0.23 12.20
C LEU A 121 1.70 1.23 13.04
N ALA A 122 1.46 1.22 14.35
CA ALA A 122 2.26 1.93 15.33
C ALA A 122 2.45 1.08 16.60
N ASP A 123 3.37 1.50 17.47
CA ASP A 123 3.71 0.79 18.70
C ASP A 123 2.73 1.05 19.85
N ARG A 124 1.93 2.13 19.78
CA ARG A 124 1.04 2.57 20.87
C ARG A 124 -0.32 3.02 20.34
N ASN A 125 -1.38 2.64 21.06
CA ASN A 125 -2.76 3.04 20.77
C ASN A 125 -2.95 4.56 20.70
N ALA A 126 -2.25 5.34 21.53
CA ALA A 126 -2.31 6.80 21.49
C ALA A 126 -1.81 7.36 20.13
N LEU A 127 -0.77 6.76 19.53
CA LEU A 127 -0.26 7.15 18.21
C LEU A 127 -1.22 6.75 17.10
N ILE A 128 -1.86 5.59 17.20
CA ILE A 128 -2.91 5.14 16.27
C ILE A 128 -4.06 6.15 16.25
N HIS A 129 -4.57 6.51 17.43
CA HIS A 129 -5.67 7.46 17.53
C HIS A 129 -5.32 8.84 16.96
N GLN A 130 -4.14 9.36 17.31
CA GLN A 130 -3.66 10.63 16.75
C GLN A 130 -3.47 10.55 15.23
N ALA A 131 -2.91 9.45 14.72
CA ALA A 131 -2.72 9.26 13.30
C ALA A 131 -4.07 9.17 12.57
N LYS A 132 -5.05 8.41 13.07
CA LYS A 132 -6.41 8.32 12.51
C LYS A 132 -7.07 9.69 12.41
N THR A 133 -7.03 10.49 13.49
CA THR A 133 -7.57 11.84 13.50
C THR A 133 -6.93 12.71 12.43
N ASN A 134 -5.60 12.77 12.40
CA ASN A 134 -4.86 13.56 11.43
C ASN A 134 -5.09 13.09 9.98
N LEU A 135 -5.14 11.78 9.74
CA LEU A 135 -5.39 11.25 8.40
C LEU A 135 -6.82 11.54 7.92
N ASN A 136 -7.81 11.48 8.80
CA ASN A 136 -9.19 11.85 8.45
C ASN A 136 -9.30 13.32 8.02
N ASP A 137 -8.53 14.22 8.66
CA ASP A 137 -8.49 15.63 8.27
C ASP A 137 -7.87 15.83 6.87
N TYR A 138 -6.83 15.06 6.54
CA TYR A 138 -6.16 15.15 5.23
C TYR A 138 -6.87 14.36 4.13
N LEU A 139 -7.56 13.27 4.48
CA LEU A 139 -8.13 12.30 3.57
C LEU A 139 -9.59 11.96 3.93
N PRO A 140 -10.48 12.95 3.98
CA PRO A 140 -11.87 12.74 4.45
C PRO A 140 -12.69 11.78 3.59
N ASN A 141 -12.26 11.54 2.35
CA ASN A 141 -12.94 10.64 1.40
C ASN A 141 -12.47 9.17 1.49
N LEU A 142 -11.48 8.86 2.32
CA LEU A 142 -10.98 7.50 2.51
C LEU A 142 -11.48 6.95 3.85
N PRO A 143 -12.42 5.99 3.85
CA PRO A 143 -12.93 5.41 5.10
C PRO A 143 -11.80 4.70 5.85
N ALA A 144 -11.71 4.99 7.16
CA ALA A 144 -10.65 4.54 8.04
C ALA A 144 -11.22 3.85 9.28
N VAL A 145 -10.67 2.69 9.63
CA VAL A 145 -11.04 1.90 10.81
C VAL A 145 -9.85 1.74 11.76
N ASP A 146 -10.12 1.77 13.05
CA ASP A 146 -9.13 1.53 14.12
C ASP A 146 -9.45 0.19 14.80
N LEU A 147 -8.71 -0.85 14.45
CA LEU A 147 -8.93 -2.22 14.95
C LEU A 147 -8.66 -2.35 16.46
N THR A 148 -7.98 -1.39 17.07
CA THR A 148 -7.79 -1.39 18.54
C THR A 148 -9.08 -1.07 19.29
N ARG A 149 -10.13 -0.58 18.60
CA ARG A 149 -11.40 -0.13 19.19
C ARG A 149 -12.64 -0.56 18.43
N GLU A 150 -12.51 -0.81 17.15
CA GLU A 150 -13.62 -1.06 16.21
C GLU A 150 -13.42 -2.42 15.54
N LYS A 151 -14.49 -3.05 15.12
CA LYS A 151 -14.40 -4.26 14.31
C LYS A 151 -14.01 -3.89 12.88
N GLU A 152 -13.31 -4.80 12.23
CA GLU A 152 -12.93 -4.66 10.83
C GLU A 152 -14.18 -4.47 9.95
N ASP A 153 -14.11 -3.48 9.05
CA ASP A 153 -15.09 -3.22 8.01
C ASP A 153 -14.43 -3.40 6.63
N GLU A 154 -15.03 -4.24 5.79
CA GLU A 154 -14.55 -4.51 4.43
C GLU A 154 -14.52 -3.24 3.55
N SER A 155 -15.37 -2.26 3.84
CA SER A 155 -15.40 -0.96 3.13
C SER A 155 -14.20 -0.07 3.46
N SER A 156 -13.49 -0.33 4.57
CA SER A 156 -12.38 0.50 5.03
C SER A 156 -11.18 0.44 4.09
N ARG A 157 -10.68 1.61 3.74
CA ARG A 157 -9.51 1.81 2.87
C ARG A 157 -8.21 1.95 3.67
N ILE A 158 -8.30 2.51 4.87
CA ILE A 158 -7.18 2.66 5.80
C ILE A 158 -7.53 1.90 7.07
N VAL A 159 -6.67 0.96 7.44
CA VAL A 159 -6.82 0.13 8.65
C VAL A 159 -5.68 0.50 9.59
N PHE A 160 -6.02 0.86 10.82
CA PHE A 160 -5.07 1.16 11.88
C PHE A 160 -5.00 0.02 12.87
N SER A 161 -3.79 -0.36 13.28
CA SER A 161 -3.57 -1.36 14.33
C SER A 161 -2.22 -1.16 15.01
N THR A 162 -1.99 -1.89 16.11
CA THR A 162 -0.69 -1.94 16.79
C THR A 162 0.02 -3.26 16.52
N TYR A 163 1.33 -3.30 16.77
CA TYR A 163 2.11 -4.55 16.66
C TYR A 163 1.79 -5.56 17.77
N HIS A 164 1.09 -5.14 18.81
CA HIS A 164 0.83 -5.93 20.03
C HIS A 164 -0.62 -6.41 20.17
N ASP A 165 -1.51 -6.00 19.29
CA ASP A 165 -2.87 -6.54 19.27
C ASP A 165 -2.85 -7.90 18.53
N PRO A 166 -3.25 -8.99 19.21
CA PRO A 166 -3.30 -10.32 18.64
C PRO A 166 -4.40 -10.48 17.59
#